data_75f67a015174db1f9224bd517e4c17c6
#
_entry.id   75f67a015174db1f9224bd517e4c17c6
#
_cell.length_a   1.000
_cell.length_b   1.000
_cell.length_c   1.000
_cell.angle_alpha   90.00
_cell.angle_beta   90.00
_cell.angle_gamma   90.00
#
_symmetry.space_group_name_H-M   'P 1'
#
loop_
_entity.id
_entity.type
_entity.pdbx_description
1 polymer ?
#
loop_
_entity_poly.entity_id
_entity_poly.type
_entity_poly.pdbx_seq_one_letter_code
_entity_poly.pdbx_strand_id
1 'polypeptide(L)'
;MTTNLKRIPLGLWLLVTALLAHPCAAAPGQWEYTGNLNTARFHHTSTLLPDGQVLVVGGEHGHFPLATAELYDPATGTWSETGSLSTARDSHTATLLPDGRVLVAGGRAKDPGASLQTAELYDPVTGSWSLTGSLGTARLYHTATLLPNGKVLVAGGQQNSTYLASAELYDPATGRWSATGSFDTARIFHTATLLPNGRVLVAGGRNSDRVELATANLYNPATGAWTPTGSLNQARKDHTATLLTSGMVLVAGGNVDEGDVALASAETYNPATGSWSTTGDLNDARADHVESLLLDGRVLVAGGTAQEIDTAELYDAVKGSWSRTGNLNTMRKDHAATLLPSGMVLVTGGALTHQVPLASTELYDPDILAGLRVSGRGSINGQGDQATFNFYAKQSGDHPAGSFSFNDPAAEIAITKARIRTLTFNGNTAELVGTTPLNGATNVTYHVNLSDRSSDGSTDTFSISLSNGYSARGTLTSGDIKIE
;
A
#
# COMPACT_ATOMS: atom_id res chain seq x y z
N MET A 1 -66.19 -47.94 13.32
CA MET A 1 -65.74 -46.75 14.04
C MET A 1 -64.24 -46.50 13.66
N THR A 2 -64.02 -45.72 12.67
CA THR A 2 -62.70 -45.46 12.10
C THR A 2 -62.33 -44.00 12.41
N THR A 3 -61.35 -43.81 13.23
CA THR A 3 -60.76 -42.50 13.58
C THR A 3 -59.70 -42.11 12.60
N ASN A 4 -59.90 -41.03 11.87
CA ASN A 4 -58.98 -40.38 10.97
C ASN A 4 -57.95 -39.56 11.75
N LEU A 5 -56.68 -39.96 11.70
CA LEU A 5 -55.53 -39.11 12.09
C LEU A 5 -55.08 -38.28 10.89
N LYS A 6 -55.27 -36.97 10.98
CA LYS A 6 -54.70 -35.99 10.04
C LYS A 6 -53.18 -35.88 10.27
N ARG A 7 -52.39 -36.13 9.22
CA ARG A 7 -50.93 -35.88 9.17
C ARG A 7 -50.73 -34.38 8.94
N ILE A 8 -49.93 -33.75 9.83
CA ILE A 8 -49.39 -32.40 9.68
C ILE A 8 -48.03 -32.56 8.94
N PRO A 9 -47.76 -31.85 7.85
CA PRO A 9 -46.43 -31.86 7.22
C PRO A 9 -45.47 -31.00 8.03
N LEU A 10 -44.39 -31.61 8.53
CA LEU A 10 -43.24 -30.90 9.08
C LEU A 10 -42.49 -30.21 7.94
N GLY A 11 -42.68 -28.91 7.82
CA GLY A 11 -41.87 -28.07 6.96
C GLY A 11 -40.48 -27.91 7.58
N LEU A 12 -39.50 -28.55 6.97
CA LEU A 12 -38.09 -28.39 7.31
C LEU A 12 -37.61 -27.02 6.78
N TRP A 13 -37.53 -26.02 7.65
CA TRP A 13 -36.85 -24.76 7.34
C TRP A 13 -35.35 -25.00 7.47
N LEU A 14 -34.66 -25.16 6.33
CA LEU A 14 -33.20 -25.01 6.26
C LEU A 14 -32.89 -23.54 6.49
N LEU A 15 -32.45 -23.17 7.69
CA LEU A 15 -31.75 -21.92 7.93
C LEU A 15 -30.34 -22.07 7.30
N VAL A 16 -30.16 -21.59 6.10
CA VAL A 16 -28.84 -21.35 5.54
C VAL A 16 -28.30 -20.13 6.28
N THR A 17 -27.57 -20.36 7.37
CA THR A 17 -26.66 -19.35 7.92
C THR A 17 -25.53 -19.21 6.93
N ALA A 18 -25.60 -18.18 6.08
CA ALA A 18 -24.43 -17.72 5.36
C ALA A 18 -23.41 -17.30 6.43
N LEU A 19 -22.42 -18.16 6.70
CA LEU A 19 -21.18 -17.73 7.32
C LEU A 19 -20.57 -16.70 6.35
N LEU A 20 -20.73 -15.42 6.66
CA LEU A 20 -19.87 -14.39 6.12
C LEU A 20 -18.47 -14.71 6.68
N ALA A 21 -17.68 -15.41 5.87
CA ALA A 21 -16.26 -15.56 6.13
C ALA A 21 -15.69 -14.14 6.07
N HIS A 22 -15.49 -13.53 7.24
CA HIS A 22 -14.58 -12.40 7.33
C HIS A 22 -13.23 -12.94 6.89
N PRO A 23 -12.48 -12.22 6.01
CA PRO A 23 -11.11 -12.62 5.75
C PRO A 23 -10.41 -12.76 7.10
N CYS A 24 -9.91 -13.96 7.37
CA CYS A 24 -9.13 -14.22 8.57
C CYS A 24 -7.94 -13.29 8.50
N ALA A 25 -7.74 -12.44 9.49
CA ALA A 25 -6.55 -11.58 9.51
C ALA A 25 -5.33 -12.50 9.59
N ALA A 26 -4.33 -12.24 8.74
CA ALA A 26 -3.07 -12.97 8.76
C ALA A 26 -2.51 -13.00 10.20
N ALA A 27 -1.92 -14.11 10.60
CA ALA A 27 -1.16 -14.14 11.83
C ALA A 27 0.02 -13.16 11.70
N PRO A 28 0.40 -12.48 12.78
CA PRO A 28 1.47 -11.49 12.76
C PRO A 28 2.75 -11.99 12.08
N GLY A 29 3.30 -11.19 11.18
CA GLY A 29 4.48 -11.56 10.41
C GLY A 29 4.25 -12.66 9.37
N GLN A 30 3.00 -12.97 9.02
CA GLN A 30 2.64 -14.01 8.06
C GLN A 30 1.91 -13.42 6.84
N TRP A 31 1.91 -14.22 5.77
CA TRP A 31 1.19 -13.93 4.54
C TRP A 31 -0.07 -14.79 4.43
N GLU A 32 -1.16 -14.21 3.99
CA GLU A 32 -2.40 -14.91 3.71
C GLU A 32 -2.91 -14.59 2.31
N TYR A 33 -3.46 -15.60 1.63
CA TYR A 33 -4.17 -15.35 0.38
C TYR A 33 -5.41 -14.50 0.64
N THR A 34 -5.67 -13.57 -0.28
CA THR A 34 -6.93 -12.84 -0.36
C THR A 34 -7.59 -13.13 -1.71
N GLY A 35 -8.63 -12.38 -2.10
CA GLY A 35 -9.28 -12.59 -3.40
C GLY A 35 -8.28 -12.52 -4.55
N ASN A 36 -8.44 -13.33 -5.59
CA ASN A 36 -7.58 -13.32 -6.76
C ASN A 36 -8.02 -12.24 -7.76
N LEU A 37 -7.05 -11.68 -8.50
CA LEU A 37 -7.31 -10.90 -9.70
C LEU A 37 -8.14 -11.73 -10.70
N ASN A 38 -9.07 -11.10 -11.42
CA ASN A 38 -9.80 -11.75 -12.50
C ASN A 38 -8.88 -12.11 -13.67
N THR A 39 -7.83 -11.30 -13.90
CA THR A 39 -6.83 -11.56 -14.95
C THR A 39 -5.44 -11.62 -14.34
N ALA A 40 -4.75 -12.76 -14.48
CA ALA A 40 -3.36 -12.92 -14.09
C ALA A 40 -2.47 -11.91 -14.84
N ARG A 41 -1.53 -11.27 -14.14
CA ARG A 41 -0.72 -10.20 -14.71
C ARG A 41 0.60 -9.96 -13.98
N PHE A 42 1.60 -9.47 -14.69
CA PHE A 42 2.86 -8.94 -14.16
C PHE A 42 3.24 -7.64 -14.88
N HIS A 43 4.22 -6.89 -14.43
CA HIS A 43 4.56 -5.55 -14.93
C HIS A 43 3.36 -4.56 -14.96
N HIS A 44 2.40 -4.78 -14.09
CA HIS A 44 1.25 -3.91 -13.86
C HIS A 44 1.57 -2.87 -12.79
N THR A 45 0.69 -1.90 -12.61
CA THR A 45 0.77 -0.96 -11.51
C THR A 45 -0.34 -1.19 -10.50
N SER A 46 -0.05 -0.87 -9.23
CA SER A 46 -0.99 -0.93 -8.11
C SER A 46 -1.00 0.42 -7.40
N THR A 47 -2.17 1.01 -7.20
CA THR A 47 -2.32 2.37 -6.66
C THR A 47 -3.43 2.40 -5.61
N LEU A 48 -3.10 2.81 -4.39
CA LEU A 48 -4.10 3.07 -3.35
C LEU A 48 -4.91 4.32 -3.71
N LEU A 49 -6.22 4.19 -3.77
CA LEU A 49 -7.15 5.28 -4.05
C LEU A 49 -7.58 6.00 -2.77
N PRO A 50 -8.12 7.24 -2.88
CA PRO A 50 -8.54 8.02 -1.70
C PRO A 50 -9.67 7.39 -0.88
N ASP A 51 -10.47 6.49 -1.46
CA ASP A 51 -11.53 5.74 -0.80
C ASP A 51 -11.04 4.49 -0.06
N GLY A 52 -9.74 4.16 -0.19
CA GLY A 52 -9.10 3.01 0.43
C GLY A 52 -9.08 1.75 -0.45
N GLN A 53 -9.72 1.76 -1.62
CA GLN A 53 -9.60 0.68 -2.60
C GLN A 53 -8.22 0.72 -3.28
N VAL A 54 -7.81 -0.40 -3.88
CA VAL A 54 -6.56 -0.47 -4.65
C VAL A 54 -6.87 -0.72 -6.11
N LEU A 55 -6.43 0.20 -6.97
CA LEU A 55 -6.54 0.09 -8.42
C LEU A 55 -5.33 -0.66 -8.98
N VAL A 56 -5.55 -1.76 -9.68
CA VAL A 56 -4.56 -2.48 -10.48
C VAL A 56 -4.83 -2.26 -11.96
N VAL A 57 -3.80 -1.87 -12.72
CA VAL A 57 -3.97 -1.44 -14.12
C VAL A 57 -2.94 -2.09 -15.04
N GLY A 58 -3.40 -2.52 -16.21
CA GLY A 58 -2.54 -2.99 -17.30
C GLY A 58 -1.68 -4.19 -16.89
N GLY A 59 -0.44 -4.17 -17.32
CA GLY A 59 0.48 -5.29 -17.17
C GLY A 59 0.45 -6.23 -18.37
N GLU A 60 1.01 -7.40 -18.21
CA GLU A 60 1.20 -8.39 -19.28
C GLU A 60 0.64 -9.74 -18.86
N HIS A 61 -0.01 -10.44 -19.79
CA HIS A 61 -0.44 -11.83 -19.67
C HIS A 61 0.02 -12.60 -20.90
N GLY A 62 0.99 -13.51 -20.71
CA GLY A 62 1.49 -14.37 -21.79
C GLY A 62 1.97 -13.59 -23.03
N HIS A 63 2.82 -12.59 -22.87
CA HIS A 63 3.37 -11.70 -23.89
C HIS A 63 2.38 -10.69 -24.51
N PHE A 64 1.19 -10.54 -23.91
CA PHE A 64 0.19 -9.59 -24.37
C PHE A 64 -0.08 -8.53 -23.32
N PRO A 65 0.20 -7.26 -23.60
CA PRO A 65 -0.19 -6.15 -22.73
C PRO A 65 -1.70 -6.12 -22.52
N LEU A 66 -2.11 -5.73 -21.34
CA LEU A 66 -3.50 -5.66 -20.89
C LEU A 66 -4.01 -4.22 -20.90
N ALA A 67 -5.29 -4.06 -21.27
CA ALA A 67 -6.03 -2.81 -21.10
C ALA A 67 -6.89 -2.82 -19.83
N THR A 68 -7.13 -4.00 -19.26
CA THR A 68 -8.05 -4.18 -18.12
C THR A 68 -7.49 -3.56 -16.84
N ALA A 69 -8.42 -3.05 -16.03
CA ALA A 69 -8.14 -2.58 -14.68
C ALA A 69 -9.14 -3.21 -13.70
N GLU A 70 -8.69 -3.42 -12.49
CA GLU A 70 -9.44 -4.06 -11.42
C GLU A 70 -9.28 -3.29 -10.10
N LEU A 71 -10.32 -3.31 -9.29
CA LEU A 71 -10.36 -2.69 -7.96
C LEU A 71 -10.39 -3.77 -6.88
N TYR A 72 -9.51 -3.66 -5.93
CA TYR A 72 -9.53 -4.45 -4.70
C TYR A 72 -10.23 -3.67 -3.59
N ASP A 73 -11.20 -4.29 -2.96
CA ASP A 73 -11.84 -3.78 -1.75
C ASP A 73 -11.23 -4.46 -0.51
N PRO A 74 -10.43 -3.73 0.30
CA PRO A 74 -9.81 -4.32 1.49
C PRO A 74 -10.82 -4.74 2.58
N ALA A 75 -12.04 -4.19 2.57
CA ALA A 75 -13.05 -4.54 3.56
C ALA A 75 -13.67 -5.92 3.30
N THR A 76 -13.74 -6.33 2.04
CA THR A 76 -14.32 -7.63 1.62
C THR A 76 -13.27 -8.63 1.16
N GLY A 77 -12.06 -8.17 0.86
CA GLY A 77 -11.00 -8.99 0.27
C GLY A 77 -11.29 -9.43 -1.17
N THR A 78 -12.13 -8.69 -1.91
CA THR A 78 -12.59 -9.10 -3.25
C THR A 78 -12.13 -8.14 -4.34
N TRP A 79 -12.02 -8.66 -5.55
CA TRP A 79 -11.70 -7.92 -6.77
C TRP A 79 -12.95 -7.71 -7.63
N SER A 80 -13.06 -6.54 -8.22
CA SER A 80 -14.08 -6.20 -9.21
C SER A 80 -13.46 -5.53 -10.43
N GLU A 81 -14.02 -5.78 -11.61
CA GLU A 81 -13.61 -5.08 -12.82
C GLU A 81 -14.06 -3.61 -12.74
N THR A 82 -13.25 -2.74 -13.36
CA THR A 82 -13.58 -1.33 -13.58
C THR A 82 -13.33 -0.97 -15.04
N GLY A 83 -13.46 0.30 -15.41
CA GLY A 83 -13.21 0.73 -16.80
C GLY A 83 -11.83 0.30 -17.29
N SER A 84 -11.71 0.03 -18.58
CA SER A 84 -10.44 -0.36 -19.21
C SER A 84 -9.76 0.83 -19.88
N LEU A 85 -8.41 0.80 -19.93
CA LEU A 85 -7.60 1.70 -20.73
C LEU A 85 -8.02 1.64 -22.22
N SER A 86 -7.89 2.76 -22.93
CA SER A 86 -8.07 2.78 -24.39
C SER A 86 -6.94 2.07 -25.13
N THR A 87 -5.75 2.00 -24.51
CA THR A 87 -4.57 1.34 -25.07
C THR A 87 -3.99 0.37 -24.05
N ALA A 88 -3.96 -0.93 -24.40
CA ALA A 88 -3.29 -1.95 -23.59
C ALA A 88 -1.80 -1.63 -23.40
N ARG A 89 -1.31 -1.79 -22.17
CA ARG A 89 0.06 -1.44 -21.83
C ARG A 89 0.62 -2.22 -20.66
N ASP A 90 1.91 -2.48 -20.70
CA ASP A 90 2.74 -2.92 -19.58
C ASP A 90 3.92 -1.97 -19.38
N SER A 91 4.69 -2.12 -18.28
CA SER A 91 5.90 -1.33 -18.00
C SER A 91 5.66 0.18 -18.07
N HIS A 92 4.45 0.60 -17.76
CA HIS A 92 3.99 1.97 -17.63
C HIS A 92 4.13 2.46 -16.19
N THR A 93 3.86 3.72 -15.95
CA THR A 93 3.75 4.27 -14.60
C THR A 93 2.32 4.69 -14.29
N ALA A 94 1.92 4.56 -13.03
CA ALA A 94 0.68 5.10 -12.49
C ALA A 94 0.99 6.03 -11.32
N THR A 95 0.33 7.20 -11.29
CA THR A 95 0.54 8.21 -10.26
C THR A 95 -0.81 8.76 -9.79
N LEU A 96 -1.10 8.63 -8.49
CA LEU A 96 -2.25 9.27 -7.88
C LEU A 96 -2.02 10.79 -7.85
N LEU A 97 -2.92 11.54 -8.44
CA LEU A 97 -2.88 13.00 -8.52
C LEU A 97 -3.56 13.64 -7.29
N PRO A 98 -3.26 14.92 -6.98
CA PRO A 98 -3.88 15.62 -5.85
C PRO A 98 -5.40 15.75 -5.93
N ASP A 99 -5.99 15.64 -7.12
CA ASP A 99 -7.44 15.67 -7.34
C ASP A 99 -8.11 14.29 -7.19
N GLY A 100 -7.34 13.25 -6.84
CA GLY A 100 -7.82 11.89 -6.61
C GLY A 100 -7.85 11.01 -7.87
N ARG A 101 -7.60 11.55 -9.06
CA ARG A 101 -7.47 10.77 -10.30
C ARG A 101 -6.12 10.07 -10.36
N VAL A 102 -6.02 9.00 -11.16
CA VAL A 102 -4.75 8.29 -11.41
C VAL A 102 -4.29 8.55 -12.83
N LEU A 103 -3.09 9.11 -12.97
CA LEU A 103 -2.41 9.28 -14.25
C LEU A 103 -1.66 8.00 -14.60
N VAL A 104 -1.98 7.40 -15.74
CA VAL A 104 -1.20 6.31 -16.36
C VAL A 104 -0.47 6.88 -17.58
N ALA A 105 0.85 6.67 -17.66
CA ALA A 105 1.66 7.26 -18.71
C ALA A 105 2.66 6.28 -19.33
N GLY A 106 2.82 6.32 -20.64
CA GLY A 106 3.80 5.53 -21.37
C GLY A 106 3.54 4.02 -21.32
N GLY A 107 4.60 3.25 -21.31
CA GLY A 107 4.58 1.79 -21.32
C GLY A 107 4.85 1.20 -22.70
N ARG A 108 4.63 -0.10 -22.84
CA ARG A 108 4.78 -0.89 -24.08
C ARG A 108 3.42 -1.34 -24.58
N ALA A 109 3.16 -1.20 -25.88
CA ALA A 109 1.99 -1.75 -26.57
C ALA A 109 2.26 -3.14 -27.15
N LYS A 110 1.19 -3.76 -27.69
CA LYS A 110 1.22 -5.12 -28.26
C LYS A 110 2.15 -5.29 -29.47
N ASP A 111 2.41 -4.23 -30.22
CA ASP A 111 3.30 -4.32 -31.40
C ASP A 111 4.75 -4.44 -30.91
N PRO A 112 5.59 -5.32 -31.50
CA PRO A 112 6.88 -5.69 -30.93
C PRO A 112 7.74 -4.45 -30.65
N GLY A 113 7.88 -4.11 -29.38
CA GLY A 113 8.75 -3.06 -28.88
C GLY A 113 8.25 -1.62 -28.98
N ALA A 114 7.00 -1.38 -29.38
CA ALA A 114 6.48 -0.02 -29.52
C ALA A 114 6.27 0.64 -28.14
N SER A 115 7.15 1.58 -27.82
CA SER A 115 6.97 2.46 -26.66
C SER A 115 5.79 3.41 -26.87
N LEU A 116 5.01 3.64 -25.84
CA LEU A 116 3.85 4.51 -25.87
C LEU A 116 4.22 5.95 -25.44
N GLN A 117 3.65 6.93 -26.12
CA GLN A 117 3.62 8.32 -25.66
C GLN A 117 2.27 8.72 -25.07
N THR A 118 1.23 7.87 -25.19
CA THR A 118 -0.10 8.18 -24.70
C THR A 118 -0.16 8.12 -23.17
N ALA A 119 -1.00 9.00 -22.61
CA ALA A 119 -1.34 8.99 -21.20
C ALA A 119 -2.85 9.06 -21.03
N GLU A 120 -3.34 8.42 -19.96
CA GLU A 120 -4.76 8.32 -19.63
C GLU A 120 -4.98 8.64 -18.15
N LEU A 121 -6.14 9.19 -17.84
CA LEU A 121 -6.59 9.50 -16.49
C LEU A 121 -7.73 8.57 -16.10
N TYR A 122 -7.58 7.92 -14.95
CA TYR A 122 -8.66 7.18 -14.30
C TYR A 122 -9.38 8.10 -13.31
N ASP A 123 -10.69 8.15 -13.39
CA ASP A 123 -11.54 8.82 -12.42
C ASP A 123 -12.19 7.76 -11.50
N PRO A 124 -11.79 7.68 -10.22
CA PRO A 124 -12.32 6.65 -9.32
C PRO A 124 -13.80 6.85 -8.96
N VAL A 125 -14.35 8.07 -9.14
CA VAL A 125 -15.77 8.34 -8.85
C VAL A 125 -16.66 7.71 -9.91
N THR A 126 -16.23 7.77 -11.18
CA THR A 126 -17.01 7.25 -12.32
C THR A 126 -16.54 5.86 -12.78
N GLY A 127 -15.38 5.40 -12.30
CA GLY A 127 -14.74 4.17 -12.75
C GLY A 127 -14.31 4.21 -14.22
N SER A 128 -14.10 5.38 -14.80
CA SER A 128 -13.85 5.54 -16.25
C SER A 128 -12.48 6.14 -16.56
N TRP A 129 -12.01 5.86 -17.77
CA TRP A 129 -10.76 6.37 -18.32
C TRP A 129 -11.00 7.46 -19.35
N SER A 130 -10.14 8.44 -19.39
CA SER A 130 -10.12 9.49 -20.40
C SER A 130 -8.69 9.77 -20.88
N LEU A 131 -8.55 10.03 -22.18
CA LEU A 131 -7.27 10.46 -22.73
C LEU A 131 -6.90 11.84 -22.17
N THR A 132 -5.59 12.02 -21.93
CA THR A 132 -5.01 13.32 -21.62
C THR A 132 -3.88 13.64 -22.60
N GLY A 133 -3.14 14.73 -22.40
CA GLY A 133 -2.01 15.07 -23.28
C GLY A 133 -1.00 13.93 -23.35
N SER A 134 -0.36 13.75 -24.51
CA SER A 134 0.67 12.76 -24.72
C SER A 134 2.05 13.30 -24.34
N LEU A 135 2.93 12.42 -23.87
CA LEU A 135 4.37 12.64 -23.73
C LEU A 135 4.97 13.12 -25.05
N GLY A 136 5.95 14.01 -24.98
CA GLY A 136 6.75 14.41 -26.15
C GLY A 136 7.63 13.29 -26.68
N THR A 137 8.05 12.37 -25.80
CA THR A 137 8.86 11.19 -26.13
C THR A 137 8.19 9.94 -25.56
N ALA A 138 7.90 8.97 -26.43
CA ALA A 138 7.39 7.66 -26.00
C ALA A 138 8.39 6.97 -25.08
N ARG A 139 7.91 6.33 -24.00
CA ARG A 139 8.82 5.69 -23.03
C ARG A 139 8.20 4.53 -22.26
N LEU A 140 9.01 3.54 -21.96
CA LEU A 140 8.76 2.44 -21.01
C LEU A 140 9.95 2.33 -20.05
N TYR A 141 9.79 1.61 -18.92
CA TYR A 141 10.81 1.48 -17.86
C TYR A 141 11.34 2.84 -17.33
N HIS A 142 10.50 3.87 -17.42
CA HIS A 142 10.76 5.18 -16.86
C HIS A 142 10.22 5.26 -15.42
N THR A 143 10.64 6.26 -14.69
CA THR A 143 10.06 6.57 -13.38
C THR A 143 9.09 7.74 -13.48
N ALA A 144 8.08 7.76 -12.59
CA ALA A 144 7.17 8.88 -12.40
C ALA A 144 7.13 9.29 -10.92
N THR A 145 7.21 10.59 -10.66
CA THR A 145 7.23 11.15 -9.31
C THR A 145 6.29 12.35 -9.22
N LEU A 146 5.29 12.28 -8.33
CA LEU A 146 4.47 13.45 -8.00
C LEU A 146 5.31 14.45 -7.21
N LEU A 147 5.41 15.68 -7.73
CA LEU A 147 6.17 16.76 -7.13
C LEU A 147 5.31 17.57 -6.14
N PRO A 148 5.92 18.33 -5.20
CA PRO A 148 5.19 19.15 -4.24
C PRO A 148 4.30 20.23 -4.88
N ASN A 149 4.60 20.63 -6.12
CA ASN A 149 3.79 21.59 -6.89
C ASN A 149 2.61 20.96 -7.65
N GLY A 150 2.34 19.67 -7.41
CA GLY A 150 1.25 18.90 -8.02
C GLY A 150 1.53 18.40 -9.44
N LYS A 151 2.68 18.72 -10.05
CA LYS A 151 3.08 18.18 -11.36
C LYS A 151 3.70 16.79 -11.19
N VAL A 152 3.65 15.98 -12.26
CA VAL A 152 4.30 14.67 -12.28
C VAL A 152 5.55 14.75 -13.16
N LEU A 153 6.71 14.43 -12.56
CA LEU A 153 7.96 14.28 -13.27
C LEU A 153 8.05 12.85 -13.81
N VAL A 154 8.26 12.68 -15.11
CA VAL A 154 8.72 11.41 -15.70
C VAL A 154 10.15 11.56 -16.15
N ALA A 155 10.96 10.50 -15.95
CA ALA A 155 12.38 10.61 -16.19
C ALA A 155 12.99 9.30 -16.70
N GLY A 156 13.90 9.40 -17.68
CA GLY A 156 14.57 8.26 -18.26
C GLY A 156 13.67 7.31 -19.03
N GLY A 157 14.02 6.02 -18.98
CA GLY A 157 13.29 4.99 -19.69
C GLY A 157 13.88 4.70 -21.07
N GLN A 158 13.07 4.06 -21.90
CA GLN A 158 13.46 3.62 -23.24
C GLN A 158 12.40 3.96 -24.26
N GLN A 159 12.80 4.48 -25.41
CA GLN A 159 11.97 4.58 -26.61
C GLN A 159 12.45 3.56 -27.64
N ASN A 160 11.64 2.53 -27.89
CA ASN A 160 12.03 1.38 -28.69
C ASN A 160 13.39 0.79 -28.18
N SER A 161 14.47 0.91 -28.92
CA SER A 161 15.80 0.46 -28.52
C SER A 161 16.72 1.56 -27.97
N THR A 162 16.25 2.81 -27.89
CA THR A 162 17.05 3.96 -27.46
C THR A 162 16.77 4.29 -26.01
N TYR A 163 17.79 4.26 -25.15
CA TYR A 163 17.65 4.70 -23.77
C TYR A 163 17.60 6.22 -23.67
N LEU A 164 16.85 6.70 -22.72
CA LEU A 164 16.54 8.12 -22.60
C LEU A 164 17.26 8.73 -21.38
N ALA A 165 17.82 9.92 -21.60
CA ALA A 165 18.25 10.81 -20.52
C ALA A 165 17.22 11.92 -20.26
N SER A 166 16.24 12.07 -21.15
CA SER A 166 15.24 13.14 -21.11
C SER A 166 14.23 12.95 -20.00
N ALA A 167 13.69 14.06 -19.50
CA ALA A 167 12.61 14.08 -18.56
C ALA A 167 11.51 15.07 -19.00
N GLU A 168 10.29 14.83 -18.57
CA GLU A 168 9.12 15.63 -18.89
C GLU A 168 8.26 15.85 -17.64
N LEU A 169 7.52 16.95 -17.61
CA LEU A 169 6.58 17.32 -16.58
C LEU A 169 5.16 17.27 -17.12
N TYR A 170 4.30 16.54 -16.46
CA TYR A 170 2.85 16.61 -16.64
C TYR A 170 2.24 17.62 -15.70
N ASP A 171 1.40 18.50 -16.23
CA ASP A 171 0.62 19.48 -15.47
C ASP A 171 -0.85 19.03 -15.43
N PRO A 172 -1.37 18.53 -14.28
CA PRO A 172 -2.74 18.06 -14.16
C PRO A 172 -3.81 19.14 -14.40
N ALA A 173 -3.47 20.42 -14.13
CA ALA A 173 -4.40 21.52 -14.32
C ALA A 173 -4.68 21.83 -15.80
N THR A 174 -3.71 21.53 -16.67
CA THR A 174 -3.83 21.80 -18.13
C THR A 174 -3.91 20.53 -18.96
N GLY A 175 -3.60 19.36 -18.36
CA GLY A 175 -3.50 18.08 -19.04
C GLY A 175 -2.35 18.03 -20.06
N ARG A 176 -1.30 18.84 -19.90
CA ARG A 176 -0.21 18.97 -20.87
C ARG A 176 1.13 18.50 -20.32
N TRP A 177 1.95 18.00 -21.24
CA TRP A 177 3.35 17.66 -20.99
C TRP A 177 4.27 18.78 -21.49
N SER A 178 5.38 18.96 -20.80
CA SER A 178 6.46 19.87 -21.19
C SER A 178 7.81 19.24 -20.90
N ALA A 179 8.77 19.46 -21.79
CA ALA A 179 10.15 19.01 -21.55
C ALA A 179 10.76 19.76 -20.35
N THR A 180 11.62 19.10 -19.61
CA THR A 180 12.47 19.68 -18.57
C THR A 180 13.91 19.25 -18.77
N GLY A 181 14.82 19.53 -17.81
CA GLY A 181 16.22 19.14 -17.90
C GLY A 181 16.42 17.64 -18.08
N SER A 182 17.57 17.22 -18.58
CA SER A 182 17.96 15.83 -18.80
C SER A 182 19.09 15.42 -17.87
N PHE A 183 19.21 14.10 -17.57
CA PHE A 183 20.38 13.55 -16.89
C PHE A 183 21.64 13.59 -17.79
N ASP A 184 22.79 13.31 -17.18
CA ASP A 184 24.04 13.17 -17.94
C ASP A 184 24.11 11.81 -18.68
N THR A 185 23.46 10.76 -18.17
CA THR A 185 23.53 9.40 -18.69
C THR A 185 22.14 8.81 -18.84
N ALA A 186 21.76 8.43 -20.05
CA ALA A 186 20.53 7.72 -20.36
C ALA A 186 20.41 6.41 -19.55
N ARG A 187 19.24 6.13 -19.00
CA ARG A 187 19.07 4.98 -18.10
C ARG A 187 17.66 4.39 -18.07
N ILE A 188 17.62 3.08 -17.83
CA ILE A 188 16.42 2.30 -17.53
C ILE A 188 16.61 1.55 -16.19
N PHE A 189 15.55 1.01 -15.60
CA PHE A 189 15.58 0.20 -14.38
C PHE A 189 16.25 0.91 -13.20
N HIS A 190 16.15 2.22 -13.18
CA HIS A 190 16.60 3.09 -12.08
C HIS A 190 15.43 3.38 -11.13
N THR A 191 15.75 3.87 -9.96
CA THR A 191 14.74 4.36 -9.01
C THR A 191 14.68 5.88 -8.98
N ALA A 192 13.52 6.42 -8.60
CA ALA A 192 13.30 7.85 -8.35
C ALA A 192 12.57 8.06 -7.03
N THR A 193 13.14 8.86 -6.14
CA THR A 193 12.61 9.09 -4.79
C THR A 193 12.48 10.59 -4.53
N LEU A 194 11.26 11.05 -4.18
CA LEU A 194 11.04 12.41 -3.73
C LEU A 194 11.61 12.60 -2.32
N LEU A 195 12.54 13.54 -2.19
CA LEU A 195 13.21 13.86 -0.94
C LEU A 195 12.42 14.90 -0.11
N PRO A 196 12.64 14.98 1.22
CA PRO A 196 11.95 15.97 2.08
C PRO A 196 12.19 17.42 1.68
N ASN A 197 13.29 17.72 0.98
CA ASN A 197 13.60 19.06 0.47
C ASN A 197 12.92 19.37 -0.89
N GLY A 198 12.03 18.49 -1.37
CA GLY A 198 11.29 18.62 -2.63
C GLY A 198 12.08 18.27 -3.89
N ARG A 199 13.35 17.90 -3.80
CA ARG A 199 14.14 17.40 -4.94
C ARG A 199 13.81 15.92 -5.18
N VAL A 200 14.07 15.43 -6.41
CA VAL A 200 13.92 14.01 -6.73
C VAL A 200 15.31 13.40 -6.91
N LEU A 201 15.63 12.38 -6.12
CA LEU A 201 16.81 11.56 -6.27
C LEU A 201 16.54 10.49 -7.32
N VAL A 202 17.38 10.40 -8.35
CA VAL A 202 17.44 9.27 -9.28
C VAL A 202 18.75 8.54 -9.04
N ALA A 203 18.71 7.20 -8.89
CA ALA A 203 19.88 6.40 -8.57
C ALA A 203 19.94 5.11 -9.39
N GLY A 204 21.14 4.71 -9.76
CA GLY A 204 21.41 3.44 -10.44
C GLY A 204 20.79 3.31 -11.82
N GLY A 205 20.40 2.09 -12.16
CA GLY A 205 19.87 1.71 -13.46
C GLY A 205 20.94 1.15 -14.39
N ARG A 206 20.60 1.07 -15.66
CA ARG A 206 21.46 0.52 -16.72
C ARG A 206 21.54 1.49 -17.90
N ASN A 207 22.71 1.72 -18.45
CA ASN A 207 22.92 2.60 -19.60
C ASN A 207 22.80 1.85 -20.95
N SER A 208 22.92 2.60 -22.07
CA SER A 208 22.82 2.04 -23.43
C SER A 208 23.90 1.02 -23.76
N ASP A 209 25.06 1.07 -23.09
CA ASP A 209 26.16 0.13 -23.27
C ASP A 209 25.96 -1.17 -22.46
N ARG A 210 24.76 -1.30 -21.84
CA ARG A 210 24.38 -2.40 -20.96
C ARG A 210 25.22 -2.52 -19.69
N VAL A 211 25.73 -1.37 -19.22
CA VAL A 211 26.48 -1.28 -17.97
C VAL A 211 25.58 -0.74 -16.87
N GLU A 212 25.59 -1.41 -15.73
CA GLU A 212 24.88 -0.96 -14.53
C GLU A 212 25.57 0.30 -13.98
N LEU A 213 24.72 1.22 -13.50
CA LEU A 213 25.15 2.51 -13.03
C LEU A 213 25.22 2.57 -11.50
N ALA A 214 26.30 3.18 -11.00
CA ALA A 214 26.38 3.64 -9.63
C ALA A 214 25.98 5.13 -9.50
N THR A 215 25.91 5.85 -10.61
CA THR A 215 25.68 7.30 -10.60
C THR A 215 24.27 7.65 -10.12
N ALA A 216 24.18 8.78 -9.40
CA ALA A 216 22.91 9.34 -8.95
C ALA A 216 22.83 10.83 -9.29
N ASN A 217 21.63 11.30 -9.52
CA ASN A 217 21.33 12.68 -9.89
C ASN A 217 20.17 13.23 -9.04
N LEU A 218 20.20 14.53 -8.78
CA LEU A 218 19.13 15.27 -8.11
C LEU A 218 18.43 16.21 -9.09
N TYR A 219 17.12 16.07 -9.21
CA TYR A 219 16.26 17.01 -9.92
C TYR A 219 15.80 18.12 -8.99
N ASN A 220 15.91 19.36 -9.43
CA ASN A 220 15.36 20.51 -8.73
C ASN A 220 14.09 21.01 -9.46
N PRO A 221 12.88 20.81 -8.89
CA PRO A 221 11.64 21.22 -9.54
C PRO A 221 11.48 22.73 -9.75
N ALA A 222 12.19 23.56 -8.97
CA ALA A 222 12.10 25.01 -9.10
C ALA A 222 12.89 25.54 -10.33
N THR A 223 13.94 24.85 -10.74
CA THR A 223 14.80 25.27 -11.87
C THR A 223 14.67 24.34 -13.08
N GLY A 224 14.10 23.15 -12.90
CA GLY A 224 14.06 22.11 -13.93
C GLY A 224 15.42 21.48 -14.22
N ALA A 225 16.45 21.74 -13.39
CA ALA A 225 17.81 21.28 -13.63
C ALA A 225 18.11 19.98 -12.87
N TRP A 226 18.97 19.15 -13.48
CA TRP A 226 19.61 18.00 -12.87
C TRP A 226 21.03 18.32 -12.43
N THR A 227 21.42 17.82 -11.28
CA THR A 227 22.79 17.93 -10.76
C THR A 227 23.26 16.56 -10.28
N PRO A 228 24.52 16.16 -10.59
CA PRO A 228 25.11 14.97 -9.99
C PRO A 228 25.14 15.06 -8.47
N THR A 229 25.04 13.91 -7.81
CA THR A 229 25.27 13.76 -6.37
C THR A 229 26.22 12.59 -6.13
N GLY A 230 26.46 12.19 -4.88
CA GLY A 230 27.30 11.02 -4.57
C GLY A 230 26.79 9.78 -5.30
N SER A 231 27.71 8.91 -5.70
CA SER A 231 27.40 7.63 -6.33
C SER A 231 27.21 6.53 -5.30
N LEU A 232 26.36 5.55 -5.62
CA LEU A 232 26.27 4.26 -4.93
C LEU A 232 27.67 3.62 -4.82
N ASN A 233 27.93 2.88 -3.75
CA ASN A 233 29.16 2.11 -3.62
C ASN A 233 29.17 0.91 -4.59
N GLN A 234 27.99 0.38 -4.92
CA GLN A 234 27.82 -0.70 -5.87
C GLN A 234 26.81 -0.32 -6.96
N ALA A 235 27.23 -0.43 -8.24
CA ALA A 235 26.33 -0.24 -9.37
C ALA A 235 25.21 -1.29 -9.34
N ARG A 236 23.99 -0.88 -9.69
CA ARG A 236 22.80 -1.76 -9.65
C ARG A 236 21.66 -1.29 -10.51
N LYS A 237 20.88 -2.23 -11.01
CA LYS A 237 19.58 -2.05 -11.67
C LYS A 237 18.53 -2.91 -10.99
N ASP A 238 17.23 -2.72 -11.28
CA ASP A 238 16.12 -3.52 -10.76
C ASP A 238 16.12 -3.65 -9.22
N HIS A 239 16.66 -2.62 -8.58
CA HIS A 239 16.68 -2.43 -7.12
C HIS A 239 15.48 -1.62 -6.67
N THR A 240 15.21 -1.64 -5.39
CA THR A 240 14.18 -0.79 -4.77
C THR A 240 14.80 0.41 -4.05
N ALA A 241 14.00 1.47 -3.83
CA ALA A 241 14.41 2.66 -3.10
C ALA A 241 13.27 3.25 -2.28
N THR A 242 13.44 3.31 -0.97
CA THR A 242 12.43 3.82 -0.02
C THR A 242 12.96 5.02 0.76
N LEU A 243 12.18 6.10 0.81
CA LEU A 243 12.41 7.22 1.73
C LEU A 243 12.05 6.78 3.16
N LEU A 244 13.05 6.70 4.02
CA LEU A 244 12.89 6.35 5.42
C LEU A 244 12.29 7.52 6.24
N THR A 245 11.72 7.22 7.39
CA THR A 245 11.20 8.23 8.34
C THR A 245 12.27 9.21 8.83
N SER A 246 13.55 8.80 8.80
CA SER A 246 14.70 9.67 9.08
C SER A 246 15.00 10.71 7.99
N GLY A 247 14.35 10.61 6.82
CA GLY A 247 14.63 11.40 5.63
C GLY A 247 15.80 10.89 4.78
N MET A 248 16.46 9.80 5.16
CA MET A 248 17.42 9.08 4.33
C MET A 248 16.69 8.22 3.29
N VAL A 249 17.37 7.83 2.21
CA VAL A 249 16.82 6.89 1.23
C VAL A 249 17.55 5.56 1.35
N LEU A 250 16.82 4.49 1.64
CA LEU A 250 17.33 3.12 1.58
C LEU A 250 17.27 2.64 0.14
N VAL A 251 18.33 2.00 -0.34
CA VAL A 251 18.38 1.23 -1.58
C VAL A 251 18.74 -0.21 -1.24
N ALA A 252 18.00 -1.18 -1.76
CA ALA A 252 18.20 -2.58 -1.42
C ALA A 252 18.18 -3.48 -2.66
N GLY A 253 19.07 -4.49 -2.68
CA GLY A 253 19.12 -5.50 -3.72
C GLY A 253 19.45 -4.96 -5.11
N GLY A 254 18.80 -5.55 -6.11
CA GLY A 254 19.03 -5.28 -7.52
C GLY A 254 19.99 -6.28 -8.16
N ASN A 255 20.28 -6.07 -9.44
CA ASN A 255 21.20 -6.90 -10.25
C ASN A 255 22.45 -6.14 -10.62
N VAL A 256 23.55 -6.89 -10.79
CA VAL A 256 24.78 -6.47 -11.43
C VAL A 256 25.15 -7.44 -12.56
N ASP A 257 25.92 -6.97 -13.51
CA ASP A 257 26.49 -7.71 -14.63
C ASP A 257 25.48 -8.32 -15.64
N GLU A 258 25.97 -8.74 -16.80
CA GLU A 258 25.15 -9.34 -17.87
C GLU A 258 24.48 -10.67 -17.47
N GLY A 259 24.91 -11.28 -16.36
CA GLY A 259 24.36 -12.53 -15.83
C GLY A 259 23.21 -12.35 -14.86
N ASP A 260 22.67 -11.12 -14.67
CA ASP A 260 21.60 -10.80 -13.70
C ASP A 260 21.89 -11.38 -12.31
N VAL A 261 23.12 -11.19 -11.81
CA VAL A 261 23.51 -11.62 -10.48
C VAL A 261 22.85 -10.71 -9.45
N ALA A 262 21.93 -11.28 -8.69
CA ALA A 262 21.23 -10.53 -7.66
C ALA A 262 22.13 -10.16 -6.49
N LEU A 263 21.87 -8.98 -5.91
CA LEU A 263 22.59 -8.40 -4.79
C LEU A 263 21.86 -8.62 -3.48
N ALA A 264 22.62 -8.92 -2.42
CA ALA A 264 22.16 -8.80 -1.05
C ALA A 264 22.48 -7.43 -0.43
N SER A 265 23.39 -6.67 -1.02
CA SER A 265 23.83 -5.41 -0.44
C SER A 265 22.75 -4.34 -0.44
N ALA A 266 22.74 -3.53 0.64
CA ALA A 266 21.89 -2.36 0.77
C ALA A 266 22.73 -1.13 1.15
N GLU A 267 22.26 0.03 0.73
CA GLU A 267 22.93 1.32 0.96
C GLU A 267 21.92 2.39 1.37
N THR A 268 22.36 3.36 2.15
CA THR A 268 21.54 4.52 2.50
C THR A 268 22.16 5.80 1.93
N TYR A 269 21.30 6.65 1.35
CA TYR A 269 21.65 7.99 0.89
C TYR A 269 21.26 9.03 1.91
N ASN A 270 22.19 9.92 2.24
CA ASN A 270 21.94 11.07 3.10
C ASN A 270 21.74 12.34 2.25
N PRO A 271 20.52 12.89 2.15
CA PRO A 271 20.25 14.07 1.34
C PRO A 271 20.93 15.36 1.83
N ALA A 272 21.34 15.42 3.11
CA ALA A 272 22.02 16.59 3.66
C ALA A 272 23.49 16.68 3.24
N THR A 273 24.16 15.54 3.07
CA THR A 273 25.57 15.46 2.67
C THR A 273 25.76 15.08 1.20
N GLY A 274 24.72 14.50 0.59
CA GLY A 274 24.79 13.96 -0.77
C GLY A 274 25.65 12.69 -0.88
N SER A 275 25.84 11.94 0.21
CA SER A 275 26.71 10.76 0.27
C SER A 275 25.93 9.47 0.52
N TRP A 276 26.51 8.35 0.04
CA TRP A 276 26.03 7.00 0.25
C TRP A 276 26.86 6.29 1.31
N SER A 277 26.22 5.45 2.09
CA SER A 277 26.85 4.57 3.07
C SER A 277 26.26 3.18 2.98
N THR A 278 27.09 2.14 3.12
CA THR A 278 26.61 0.77 3.26
C THR A 278 25.82 0.62 4.56
N THR A 279 24.82 -0.25 4.53
CA THR A 279 24.06 -0.68 5.72
C THR A 279 24.08 -2.21 5.78
N GLY A 280 23.30 -2.84 6.66
CA GLY A 280 23.23 -4.30 6.71
C GLY A 280 22.77 -4.90 5.39
N ASP A 281 23.30 -6.05 5.04
CA ASP A 281 22.90 -6.81 3.86
C ASP A 281 21.61 -7.59 4.10
N LEU A 282 20.82 -7.77 3.05
CA LEU A 282 19.71 -8.72 2.99
C LEU A 282 20.22 -10.14 3.29
N ASN A 283 19.37 -10.98 3.89
CA ASN A 283 19.70 -12.39 4.08
C ASN A 283 19.68 -13.18 2.76
N ASP A 284 18.80 -12.77 1.84
CA ASP A 284 18.68 -13.36 0.51
C ASP A 284 18.90 -12.26 -0.56
N ALA A 285 19.85 -12.49 -1.45
CA ALA A 285 20.06 -11.62 -2.60
C ALA A 285 18.80 -11.60 -3.47
N ARG A 286 18.37 -10.42 -3.93
CA ARG A 286 17.12 -10.27 -4.71
C ARG A 286 17.13 -9.07 -5.66
N ALA A 287 16.41 -9.23 -6.77
CA ALA A 287 16.04 -8.17 -7.70
C ALA A 287 14.58 -8.36 -8.14
N ASP A 288 13.97 -7.40 -8.84
CA ASP A 288 12.56 -7.45 -9.28
C ASP A 288 11.59 -7.76 -8.13
N HIS A 289 12.00 -7.43 -6.91
CA HIS A 289 11.22 -7.56 -5.68
C HIS A 289 10.43 -6.28 -5.41
N VAL A 290 9.47 -6.36 -4.52
CA VAL A 290 8.75 -5.18 -4.02
C VAL A 290 9.31 -4.69 -2.69
N GLU A 291 9.09 -3.41 -2.42
CA GLU A 291 9.45 -2.77 -1.17
C GLU A 291 8.27 -1.93 -0.66
N SER A 292 8.08 -1.91 0.65
CA SER A 292 7.05 -1.10 1.30
C SER A 292 7.53 -0.55 2.64
N LEU A 293 7.44 0.78 2.82
CA LEU A 293 7.64 1.39 4.12
C LEU A 293 6.41 1.14 4.98
N LEU A 294 6.60 0.46 6.09
CA LEU A 294 5.55 0.13 7.05
C LEU A 294 5.25 1.32 7.97
N LEU A 295 4.08 1.29 8.61
CA LEU A 295 3.64 2.37 9.50
C LEU A 295 4.53 2.54 10.74
N ASP A 296 5.29 1.52 11.13
CA ASP A 296 6.26 1.57 12.24
C ASP A 296 7.66 2.03 11.83
N GLY A 297 7.84 2.37 10.56
CA GLY A 297 9.11 2.84 10.00
C GLY A 297 10.08 1.74 9.56
N ARG A 298 9.73 0.45 9.74
CA ARG A 298 10.48 -0.66 9.11
C ARG A 298 10.18 -0.70 7.62
N VAL A 299 11.06 -1.32 6.85
CA VAL A 299 10.86 -1.52 5.41
C VAL A 299 10.73 -3.01 5.14
N LEU A 300 9.62 -3.42 4.54
CA LEU A 300 9.38 -4.78 4.05
C LEU A 300 9.92 -4.91 2.65
N VAL A 301 10.67 -5.98 2.36
CA VAL A 301 10.92 -6.47 1.00
C VAL A 301 10.37 -7.88 0.86
N ALA A 302 9.84 -8.21 -0.33
CA ALA A 302 9.21 -9.50 -0.56
C ALA A 302 9.41 -9.99 -1.99
N GLY A 303 9.65 -11.30 -2.15
CA GLY A 303 9.82 -11.97 -3.43
C GLY A 303 11.04 -11.52 -4.21
N GLY A 304 10.95 -11.61 -5.53
CA GLY A 304 12.00 -11.22 -6.48
C GLY A 304 12.69 -12.41 -7.14
N THR A 305 13.77 -12.11 -7.88
CA THR A 305 14.64 -13.08 -8.54
C THR A 305 15.94 -13.24 -7.76
N ALA A 306 16.41 -14.43 -7.58
CA ALA A 306 17.77 -14.93 -7.45
C ALA A 306 17.76 -16.45 -7.52
N GLN A 307 16.75 -17.13 -7.00
CA GLN A 307 16.51 -18.57 -7.02
C GLN A 307 15.05 -18.86 -6.66
N GLU A 308 14.09 -18.17 -7.32
CA GLU A 308 12.66 -18.39 -7.05
C GLU A 308 12.33 -18.19 -5.55
N ILE A 309 12.54 -16.95 -5.05
CA ILE A 309 12.38 -16.71 -3.63
C ILE A 309 10.95 -16.31 -3.27
N ASP A 310 10.41 -17.01 -2.29
CA ASP A 310 9.18 -16.64 -1.59
C ASP A 310 9.46 -15.84 -0.31
N THR A 311 10.74 -15.65 0.04
CA THR A 311 11.11 -15.02 1.30
C THR A 311 10.82 -13.54 1.35
N ALA A 312 10.51 -13.07 2.55
CA ALA A 312 10.37 -11.64 2.86
C ALA A 312 11.24 -11.26 4.06
N GLU A 313 11.69 -10.01 4.07
CA GLU A 313 12.56 -9.48 5.09
C GLU A 313 12.15 -8.07 5.53
N LEU A 314 12.47 -7.74 6.77
CA LEU A 314 12.21 -6.44 7.38
C LEU A 314 13.53 -5.75 7.68
N TYR A 315 13.68 -4.52 7.20
CA TYR A 315 14.76 -3.63 7.55
C TYR A 315 14.39 -2.75 8.74
N ASP A 316 15.22 -2.78 9.77
CA ASP A 316 15.15 -1.88 10.92
C ASP A 316 16.14 -0.72 10.70
N ALA A 317 15.63 0.47 10.38
CA ALA A 317 16.46 1.63 10.06
C ALA A 317 17.26 2.16 11.28
N VAL A 318 16.86 1.85 12.51
CA VAL A 318 17.59 2.24 13.72
C VAL A 318 18.80 1.34 13.94
N LYS A 319 18.63 0.03 13.68
CA LYS A 319 19.71 -0.96 13.82
C LYS A 319 20.59 -1.05 12.57
N GLY A 320 20.07 -0.63 11.41
CA GLY A 320 20.74 -0.78 10.13
C GLY A 320 20.87 -2.27 9.74
N SER A 321 19.86 -3.10 10.04
CA SER A 321 19.94 -4.54 9.82
C SER A 321 18.63 -5.14 9.34
N TRP A 322 18.72 -6.27 8.63
CA TRP A 322 17.62 -7.04 8.10
C TRP A 322 17.30 -8.25 8.99
N SER A 323 16.04 -8.60 9.04
CA SER A 323 15.55 -9.82 9.70
C SER A 323 14.51 -10.50 8.82
N ARG A 324 14.54 -11.83 8.77
CA ARG A 324 13.50 -12.60 8.07
C ARG A 324 12.16 -12.43 8.75
N THR A 325 11.10 -12.46 7.95
CA THR A 325 9.70 -12.52 8.41
C THR A 325 9.01 -13.69 7.70
N GLY A 326 7.68 -13.81 7.79
CA GLY A 326 6.96 -14.88 7.09
C GLY A 326 7.18 -14.84 5.58
N ASN A 327 7.21 -15.99 4.95
CA ASN A 327 7.36 -16.13 3.51
C ASN A 327 6.03 -15.94 2.78
N LEU A 328 6.06 -15.40 1.56
CA LEU A 328 4.95 -15.47 0.62
C LEU A 328 4.49 -16.92 0.42
N ASN A 329 3.19 -17.13 0.28
CA ASN A 329 2.65 -18.46 -0.05
C ASN A 329 2.94 -18.87 -1.50
N THR A 330 3.16 -17.87 -2.38
CA THR A 330 3.54 -18.08 -3.77
C THR A 330 4.75 -17.22 -4.08
N MET A 331 5.86 -17.86 -4.51
CA MET A 331 7.00 -17.13 -5.07
C MET A 331 6.56 -16.24 -6.23
N ARG A 332 7.12 -15.04 -6.31
CA ARG A 332 6.76 -14.09 -7.36
C ARG A 332 7.80 -13.02 -7.59
N LYS A 333 7.90 -12.58 -8.82
CA LYS A 333 8.67 -11.41 -9.27
C LYS A 333 7.81 -10.51 -10.14
N ASP A 334 8.26 -9.29 -10.43
CA ASP A 334 7.55 -8.34 -11.29
C ASP A 334 6.09 -8.10 -10.84
N HIS A 335 5.87 -8.26 -9.56
CA HIS A 335 4.60 -8.05 -8.88
C HIS A 335 4.52 -6.62 -8.33
N ALA A 336 3.36 -6.22 -7.83
CA ALA A 336 3.20 -4.92 -7.18
C ALA A 336 2.83 -5.07 -5.71
N ALA A 337 3.21 -4.09 -4.89
CA ALA A 337 2.83 -4.01 -3.48
C ALA A 337 2.18 -2.66 -3.16
N THR A 338 1.20 -2.68 -2.28
CA THR A 338 0.49 -1.50 -1.81
C THR A 338 0.27 -1.57 -0.31
N LEU A 339 0.78 -0.57 0.43
CA LEU A 339 0.44 -0.42 1.84
C LEU A 339 -1.00 0.07 1.97
N LEU A 340 -1.82 -0.72 2.67
CA LEU A 340 -3.22 -0.41 2.94
C LEU A 340 -3.37 0.52 4.15
N PRO A 341 -4.50 1.23 4.27
CA PRO A 341 -4.78 2.06 5.45
C PRO A 341 -4.83 1.28 6.77
N SER A 342 -5.03 -0.05 6.70
CA SER A 342 -4.97 -0.96 7.86
C SER A 342 -3.54 -1.21 8.36
N GLY A 343 -2.52 -0.80 7.61
CA GLY A 343 -1.12 -1.15 7.86
C GLY A 343 -0.68 -2.48 7.25
N MET A 344 -1.60 -3.26 6.69
CA MET A 344 -1.24 -4.47 5.93
C MET A 344 -0.66 -4.12 4.57
N VAL A 345 0.17 -4.98 4.02
CA VAL A 345 0.70 -4.83 2.66
C VAL A 345 0.01 -5.83 1.74
N LEU A 346 -0.69 -5.31 0.73
CA LEU A 346 -1.27 -6.11 -0.34
C LEU A 346 -0.21 -6.32 -1.43
N VAL A 347 0.03 -7.57 -1.79
CA VAL A 347 0.85 -7.96 -2.94
C VAL A 347 -0.05 -8.54 -4.02
N THR A 348 0.16 -8.11 -5.27
CA THR A 348 -0.73 -8.47 -6.39
C THR A 348 0.04 -9.06 -7.56
N GLY A 349 -0.48 -10.14 -8.13
CA GLY A 349 0.01 -10.72 -9.38
C GLY A 349 1.50 -11.06 -9.36
N GLY A 350 2.19 -10.69 -10.42
CA GLY A 350 3.58 -11.05 -10.68
C GLY A 350 3.69 -12.27 -11.59
N ALA A 351 4.88 -12.79 -11.72
CA ALA A 351 5.16 -13.98 -12.49
C ALA A 351 6.00 -15.00 -11.70
N LEU A 352 5.79 -16.27 -12.02
CA LEU A 352 6.73 -17.35 -11.73
C LEU A 352 7.90 -17.30 -12.73
N THR A 353 8.87 -18.19 -12.57
CA THR A 353 9.86 -18.48 -13.62
C THR A 353 9.18 -18.73 -14.96
N HIS A 354 9.92 -18.43 -16.03
CA HIS A 354 9.41 -18.52 -17.40
C HIS A 354 8.19 -17.63 -17.71
N GLN A 355 8.01 -16.54 -16.92
CA GLN A 355 6.97 -15.52 -17.14
C GLN A 355 5.53 -16.08 -17.11
N VAL A 356 5.28 -17.08 -16.28
CA VAL A 356 3.91 -17.55 -16.01
C VAL A 356 3.20 -16.53 -15.11
N PRO A 357 2.19 -15.80 -15.61
CA PRO A 357 1.55 -14.74 -14.85
C PRO A 357 0.70 -15.30 -13.70
N LEU A 358 0.65 -14.57 -12.60
CA LEU A 358 -0.13 -14.91 -11.42
C LEU A 358 -1.39 -14.04 -11.32
N ALA A 359 -2.49 -14.67 -10.91
CA ALA A 359 -3.70 -13.98 -10.46
C ALA A 359 -3.78 -13.89 -8.93
N SER A 360 -2.98 -14.69 -8.22
CA SER A 360 -3.02 -14.72 -6.76
C SER A 360 -2.57 -13.40 -6.16
N THR A 361 -3.22 -13.03 -5.07
CA THR A 361 -2.88 -11.87 -4.26
C THR A 361 -2.77 -12.29 -2.79
N GLU A 362 -1.88 -11.64 -2.07
CA GLU A 362 -1.59 -11.98 -0.69
C GLU A 362 -1.53 -10.70 0.17
N LEU A 363 -1.93 -10.84 1.42
CA LEU A 363 -1.82 -9.81 2.44
C LEU A 363 -0.74 -10.20 3.45
N TYR A 364 0.14 -9.27 3.72
CA TYR A 364 1.09 -9.35 4.81
C TYR A 364 0.60 -8.51 5.99
N ASP A 365 0.47 -9.13 7.17
CA ASP A 365 0.30 -8.41 8.42
C ASP A 365 1.67 -8.17 9.04
N PRO A 366 2.20 -6.94 9.06
CA PRO A 366 3.56 -6.67 9.53
C PRO A 366 3.77 -6.90 11.03
N ASP A 367 2.74 -7.29 11.78
CA ASP A 367 2.76 -7.36 13.25
C ASP A 367 3.44 -6.13 13.87
N ILE A 368 2.89 -4.98 13.54
CA ILE A 368 3.48 -3.70 13.90
C ILE A 368 3.50 -3.54 15.42
N LEU A 369 2.69 -4.34 16.13
CA LEU A 369 2.58 -4.31 17.58
C LEU A 369 2.23 -5.68 18.16
N ALA A 370 3.17 -6.60 18.19
CA ALA A 370 3.15 -7.60 19.24
C ALA A 370 3.30 -6.83 20.55
N GLY A 371 2.20 -6.35 21.10
CA GLY A 371 2.26 -5.80 22.42
C GLY A 371 1.20 -4.79 22.87
N LEU A 372 0.52 -4.05 22.00
CA LEU A 372 -0.42 -3.06 22.49
C LEU A 372 -1.74 -3.09 21.70
N ARG A 373 -2.64 -3.94 22.15
CA ARG A 373 -4.00 -4.06 21.61
C ARG A 373 -5.00 -3.71 22.70
N VAL A 374 -6.10 -3.12 22.29
CA VAL A 374 -7.27 -3.00 23.15
C VAL A 374 -8.47 -3.52 22.40
N SER A 375 -9.18 -4.44 23.01
CA SER A 375 -10.42 -4.95 22.47
C SER A 375 -11.46 -5.07 23.59
N GLY A 376 -12.72 -5.00 23.24
CA GLY A 376 -13.75 -5.20 24.20
C GLY A 376 -15.14 -5.05 23.60
N ARG A 377 -16.07 -5.72 24.24
CA ARG A 377 -17.49 -5.59 23.98
C ARG A 377 -18.22 -5.67 25.31
N GLY A 378 -19.29 -4.96 25.44
CA GLY A 378 -20.03 -5.01 26.65
C GLY A 378 -21.16 -4.02 26.71
N SER A 379 -21.68 -3.88 27.88
CA SER A 379 -22.71 -2.90 28.17
C SER A 379 -22.46 -2.23 29.51
N ILE A 380 -22.88 -0.99 29.58
CA ILE A 380 -22.90 -0.16 30.79
C ILE A 380 -24.32 0.37 31.01
N ASN A 381 -24.63 0.80 32.22
CA ASN A 381 -25.90 1.52 32.47
C ASN A 381 -25.77 2.92 31.85
N GLY A 382 -26.60 3.18 30.82
CA GLY A 382 -26.77 4.49 30.16
C GLY A 382 -27.73 5.41 30.90
N GLN A 383 -28.23 6.46 30.23
CA GLN A 383 -29.17 7.45 30.79
C GLN A 383 -30.62 6.97 30.87
N GLY A 384 -30.89 5.68 31.10
CA GLY A 384 -32.23 5.12 31.22
C GLY A 384 -32.34 3.69 30.77
N ASP A 385 -31.50 3.26 29.85
CA ASP A 385 -31.35 1.92 29.34
C ASP A 385 -29.88 1.49 29.26
N GLN A 386 -29.68 0.23 28.88
CA GLN A 386 -28.35 -0.33 28.74
C GLN A 386 -27.71 0.14 27.45
N ALA A 387 -26.63 0.91 27.55
CA ALA A 387 -25.79 1.28 26.41
C ALA A 387 -24.80 0.14 26.11
N THR A 388 -24.60 -0.15 24.82
CA THR A 388 -23.72 -1.22 24.35
C THR A 388 -22.53 -0.67 23.56
N PHE A 389 -21.39 -1.34 23.63
CA PHE A 389 -20.21 -1.00 22.86
C PHE A 389 -19.50 -2.23 22.31
N ASN A 390 -18.78 -2.02 21.21
CA ASN A 390 -17.84 -2.99 20.67
C ASN A 390 -16.66 -2.21 20.06
N PHE A 391 -15.46 -2.60 20.37
CA PHE A 391 -14.26 -1.98 19.82
C PHE A 391 -13.14 -3.00 19.68
N TYR A 392 -12.31 -2.74 18.70
CA TYR A 392 -10.98 -3.29 18.54
C TYR A 392 -10.09 -2.15 18.06
N ALA A 393 -8.99 -1.92 18.73
CA ALA A 393 -7.99 -0.97 18.29
C ALA A 393 -6.60 -1.51 18.58
N LYS A 394 -5.69 -1.32 17.63
CA LYS A 394 -4.27 -1.57 17.82
C LYS A 394 -3.49 -0.30 17.49
N GLN A 395 -2.43 -0.04 18.21
CA GLN A 395 -1.50 1.04 17.86
C GLN A 395 -0.71 0.60 16.63
N SER A 396 -0.68 1.41 15.60
CA SER A 396 0.00 1.14 14.35
C SER A 396 0.81 2.39 13.98
N GLY A 397 2.07 2.46 14.44
CA GLY A 397 2.87 3.67 14.31
C GLY A 397 2.19 4.88 14.96
N ASP A 398 2.20 6.02 14.27
CA ASP A 398 1.54 7.25 14.73
C ASP A 398 0.01 7.25 14.50
N HIS A 399 -0.54 6.23 13.84
CA HIS A 399 -1.97 6.14 13.52
C HIS A 399 -2.55 4.81 14.01
N PRO A 400 -3.48 4.83 14.96
CA PRO A 400 -4.15 3.62 15.41
C PRO A 400 -5.08 3.08 14.33
N ALA A 401 -5.08 1.75 14.16
CA ALA A 401 -6.02 1.02 13.31
C ALA A 401 -7.07 0.33 14.17
N GLY A 402 -8.31 0.28 13.72
CA GLY A 402 -9.35 -0.42 14.44
C GLY A 402 -10.77 0.06 14.15
N SER A 403 -11.70 -0.49 14.87
CA SER A 403 -13.13 -0.16 14.80
C SER A 403 -13.67 0.16 16.16
N PHE A 404 -14.60 1.09 16.21
CA PHE A 404 -15.34 1.45 17.42
C PHE A 404 -16.82 1.64 17.07
N SER A 405 -17.69 1.01 17.83
CA SER A 405 -19.13 1.23 17.77
C SER A 405 -19.70 1.42 19.18
N PHE A 406 -20.69 2.27 19.30
CA PHE A 406 -21.38 2.54 20.54
C PHE A 406 -22.85 2.83 20.25
N ASN A 407 -23.75 2.31 21.07
CA ASN A 407 -25.18 2.52 20.94
C ASN A 407 -25.81 2.74 22.31
N ASP A 408 -26.43 3.88 22.49
CA ASP A 408 -27.28 4.22 23.64
C ASP A 408 -28.65 4.60 23.11
N PRO A 409 -29.61 3.67 23.12
CA PRO A 409 -30.96 3.89 22.55
C PRO A 409 -31.75 4.98 23.28
N ALA A 410 -31.56 5.10 24.60
CA ALA A 410 -32.27 6.10 25.42
C ALA A 410 -31.85 7.54 25.12
N ALA A 411 -30.61 7.71 24.72
CA ALA A 411 -30.02 9.01 24.32
C ALA A 411 -30.10 9.23 22.79
N GLU A 412 -30.61 8.27 22.00
CA GLU A 412 -30.62 8.28 20.53
C GLU A 412 -29.21 8.43 19.92
N ILE A 413 -28.18 7.85 20.58
CA ILE A 413 -26.80 7.88 20.14
C ILE A 413 -26.43 6.54 19.53
N ALA A 414 -26.06 6.53 18.23
CA ALA A 414 -25.55 5.36 17.54
C ALA A 414 -24.27 5.72 16.74
N ILE A 415 -23.12 5.21 17.17
CA ILE A 415 -21.84 5.34 16.49
C ILE A 415 -21.56 4.04 15.75
N THR A 416 -21.52 4.08 14.42
CA THR A 416 -21.29 2.90 13.57
C THR A 416 -20.12 3.02 12.59
N LYS A 417 -19.64 4.25 12.37
CA LYS A 417 -18.53 4.55 11.42
C LYS A 417 -17.51 5.46 12.07
N ALA A 418 -17.00 5.04 13.21
CA ALA A 418 -16.00 5.81 13.94
C ALA A 418 -14.60 5.65 13.29
N ARG A 419 -13.88 6.76 13.15
CA ARG A 419 -12.44 6.76 12.83
C ARG A 419 -11.65 7.01 14.10
N ILE A 420 -10.77 6.09 14.46
CA ILE A 420 -9.82 6.27 15.56
C ILE A 420 -8.67 7.14 15.05
N ARG A 421 -8.33 8.20 15.77
CA ARG A 421 -7.23 9.11 15.43
C ARG A 421 -6.01 8.91 16.32
N THR A 422 -6.25 8.68 17.60
CA THR A 422 -5.20 8.38 18.58
C THR A 422 -5.63 7.25 19.49
N LEU A 423 -4.66 6.44 19.88
CA LEU A 423 -4.79 5.37 20.87
C LEU A 423 -3.60 5.46 21.79
N THR A 424 -3.86 5.68 23.08
CA THR A 424 -2.82 5.85 24.11
C THR A 424 -3.01 4.78 25.15
N PHE A 425 -1.92 4.15 25.59
CA PHE A 425 -1.91 3.16 26.66
C PHE A 425 -1.20 3.70 27.88
N ASN A 426 -1.73 3.37 29.06
CA ASN A 426 -1.10 3.67 30.33
C ASN A 426 -1.38 2.51 31.32
N GLY A 427 -0.51 1.50 31.30
CA GLY A 427 -0.70 0.26 32.05
C GLY A 427 -2.01 -0.43 31.62
N ASN A 428 -2.90 -0.69 32.57
CA ASN A 428 -4.19 -1.34 32.36
C ASN A 428 -5.29 -0.39 31.83
N THR A 429 -4.93 0.78 31.33
CA THR A 429 -5.88 1.74 30.77
C THR A 429 -5.52 2.11 29.34
N ALA A 430 -6.55 2.37 28.53
CA ALA A 430 -6.37 2.89 27.18
C ALA A 430 -7.33 4.05 26.92
N GLU A 431 -6.88 5.02 26.13
CA GLU A 431 -7.70 6.12 25.63
C GLU A 431 -7.75 6.08 24.11
N LEU A 432 -8.97 6.07 23.54
CA LEU A 432 -9.22 6.22 22.13
C LEU A 432 -9.83 7.58 21.86
N VAL A 433 -9.25 8.33 20.92
CA VAL A 433 -9.83 9.58 20.44
C VAL A 433 -10.05 9.48 18.93
N GLY A 434 -11.19 9.94 18.47
CA GLY A 434 -11.48 9.89 17.04
C GLY A 434 -12.65 10.77 16.63
N THR A 435 -13.11 10.55 15.41
CA THR A 435 -14.25 11.29 14.84
C THR A 435 -15.28 10.35 14.24
N THR A 436 -16.55 10.75 14.32
CA THR A 436 -17.68 9.99 13.76
C THR A 436 -18.71 10.95 13.17
N PRO A 437 -19.41 10.57 12.09
CA PRO A 437 -20.66 11.23 11.72
C PRO A 437 -21.73 10.85 12.75
N LEU A 438 -22.49 11.81 13.22
CA LEU A 438 -23.58 11.59 14.16
C LEU A 438 -24.71 12.61 13.93
N ASN A 439 -25.95 12.14 13.76
CA ASN A 439 -27.16 12.95 13.64
C ASN A 439 -27.05 14.11 12.62
N GLY A 440 -26.45 13.84 11.45
CA GLY A 440 -26.26 14.83 10.38
C GLY A 440 -25.04 15.76 10.54
N ALA A 441 -24.33 15.71 11.66
CA ALA A 441 -23.04 16.37 11.83
C ALA A 441 -21.91 15.50 11.31
N THR A 442 -20.98 16.08 10.53
CA THR A 442 -19.96 15.33 9.80
C THR A 442 -18.67 15.04 10.59
N ASN A 443 -18.45 15.66 11.75
CA ASN A 443 -17.21 15.48 12.52
C ASN A 443 -17.43 15.67 14.03
N VAL A 444 -18.20 14.78 14.66
CA VAL A 444 -18.29 14.74 16.12
C VAL A 444 -17.05 14.03 16.66
N THR A 445 -16.26 14.70 17.48
CA THR A 445 -15.12 14.08 18.17
C THR A 445 -15.61 13.24 19.34
N TYR A 446 -15.05 12.05 19.51
CA TYR A 446 -15.27 11.21 20.69
C TYR A 446 -13.97 10.94 21.44
N HIS A 447 -14.09 10.81 22.76
CA HIS A 447 -13.07 10.31 23.66
C HIS A 447 -13.61 9.10 24.40
N VAL A 448 -12.91 7.98 24.34
CA VAL A 448 -13.25 6.75 25.05
C VAL A 448 -12.12 6.40 25.98
N ASN A 449 -12.40 6.24 27.26
CA ASN A 449 -11.46 5.73 28.24
C ASN A 449 -11.88 4.34 28.68
N LEU A 450 -10.93 3.43 28.73
CA LEU A 450 -11.07 2.02 28.99
C LEU A 450 -10.15 1.63 30.14
N SER A 451 -10.60 0.73 30.99
CA SER A 451 -9.76 0.13 32.03
C SER A 451 -10.02 -1.37 32.10
N ASP A 452 -8.99 -2.15 31.85
CA ASP A 452 -8.94 -3.59 32.09
C ASP A 452 -8.49 -3.83 33.52
N ARG A 453 -9.38 -4.39 34.34
CA ARG A 453 -9.14 -4.71 35.74
C ARG A 453 -9.21 -6.20 36.04
N SER A 454 -9.27 -7.02 34.99
CA SER A 454 -9.36 -8.47 35.12
C SER A 454 -8.19 -9.09 35.91
N SER A 455 -7.03 -8.42 35.95
CA SER A 455 -5.85 -8.88 36.70
C SER A 455 -5.97 -8.70 38.22
N ASP A 456 -6.84 -7.82 38.71
CA ASP A 456 -7.03 -7.55 40.16
C ASP A 456 -8.37 -8.06 40.70
N GLY A 457 -9.18 -8.73 39.84
CA GLY A 457 -10.48 -9.30 40.19
C GLY A 457 -11.60 -8.27 40.33
N SER A 458 -11.38 -7.03 39.91
CA SER A 458 -12.42 -5.98 39.84
C SER A 458 -13.03 -5.91 38.44
N THR A 459 -14.15 -5.21 38.31
CA THR A 459 -14.88 -5.07 37.03
C THR A 459 -14.29 -3.97 36.17
N ASP A 460 -14.17 -4.23 34.88
CA ASP A 460 -13.72 -3.28 33.89
C ASP A 460 -14.60 -2.03 33.82
N THR A 461 -14.01 -0.93 33.38
CA THR A 461 -14.74 0.34 33.24
C THR A 461 -14.64 0.88 31.82
N PHE A 462 -15.75 1.47 31.38
CA PHE A 462 -15.86 2.16 30.11
C PHE A 462 -16.41 3.56 30.33
N SER A 463 -15.85 4.55 29.61
CA SER A 463 -16.48 5.86 29.50
C SER A 463 -16.32 6.43 28.10
N ILE A 464 -17.32 7.17 27.66
CA ILE A 464 -17.33 7.89 26.40
C ILE A 464 -17.82 9.32 26.60
N SER A 465 -17.18 10.28 25.92
CA SER A 465 -17.65 11.65 25.79
C SER A 465 -17.61 12.10 24.34
N LEU A 466 -18.61 12.87 23.93
CA LEU A 466 -18.72 13.43 22.57
C LEU A 466 -18.64 14.96 22.61
N SER A 467 -18.09 15.57 21.56
CA SER A 467 -17.99 17.03 21.47
C SER A 467 -19.32 17.77 21.37
N ASN A 468 -20.45 17.04 21.18
CA ASN A 468 -21.80 17.57 21.23
C ASN A 468 -22.39 17.64 22.63
N GLY A 469 -21.61 17.29 23.68
CA GLY A 469 -22.01 17.34 25.10
C GLY A 469 -22.54 16.03 25.67
N TYR A 470 -22.69 14.98 24.88
CA TYR A 470 -23.08 13.65 25.39
C TYR A 470 -21.93 13.01 26.17
N SER A 471 -22.24 12.31 27.25
CA SER A 471 -21.30 11.44 27.96
C SER A 471 -22.00 10.26 28.63
N ALA A 472 -21.34 9.10 28.63
CA ALA A 472 -21.75 7.92 29.38
C ALA A 472 -20.52 7.27 30.01
N ARG A 473 -20.70 6.70 31.22
CA ARG A 473 -19.65 5.98 31.94
C ARG A 473 -20.23 4.96 32.90
N GLY A 474 -19.48 3.89 33.14
CA GLY A 474 -19.90 2.89 34.13
C GLY A 474 -18.91 1.74 34.22
N THR A 475 -19.15 0.87 35.19
CA THR A 475 -18.58 -0.47 35.20
C THR A 475 -19.37 -1.35 34.24
N LEU A 476 -18.71 -2.36 33.65
CA LEU A 476 -19.40 -3.27 32.76
C LEU A 476 -20.47 -4.04 33.50
N THR A 477 -21.67 -4.07 32.92
CA THR A 477 -22.78 -4.94 33.37
C THR A 477 -22.75 -6.27 32.65
N SER A 478 -22.07 -6.32 31.50
CA SER A 478 -21.76 -7.54 30.76
C SER A 478 -20.59 -7.30 29.80
N GLY A 479 -19.87 -8.34 29.43
CA GLY A 479 -18.76 -8.29 28.50
C GLY A 479 -17.40 -8.20 29.18
N ASP A 480 -16.38 -7.83 28.42
CA ASP A 480 -14.96 -7.83 28.83
C ASP A 480 -14.17 -6.77 28.05
N ILE A 481 -13.16 -6.19 28.67
CA ILE A 481 -12.16 -5.32 28.07
C ILE A 481 -10.81 -6.01 28.22
N LYS A 482 -10.03 -6.09 27.15
CA LYS A 482 -8.66 -6.61 27.18
C LYS A 482 -7.71 -5.55 26.67
N ILE A 483 -6.68 -5.30 27.44
CA ILE A 483 -5.52 -4.47 27.09
C ILE A 483 -4.30 -5.37 27.11
N GLU A 484 -3.76 -5.69 25.92
CA GLU A 484 -2.66 -6.64 25.72
C GLU A 484 -1.47 -5.96 25.05
#